data_0f00d3b3d80afdf8094a4f9ab199851a
#
_entry.id   0f00d3b3d80afdf8094a4f9ab199851a
#
_cell.length_a   1.000
_cell.length_b   1.000
_cell.length_c   1.000
_cell.angle_alpha   90.00
_cell.angle_beta   90.00
_cell.angle_gamma   90.00
#
_symmetry.space_group_name_H-M   'P 1'
#
loop_
_entity.id
_entity.type
_entity.pdbx_description
1 polymer ?
#
loop_
_entity_poly.entity_id
_entity_poly.type
_entity_poly.pdbx_seq_one_letter_code
_entity_poly.pdbx_strand_id
1 'polypeptide(L)'
;MRFQDNRVPLWGDPMNRLHSVLRGFANLSAVLALSLACGTTHAQKAFATASSSAPPSSGVYYEIFVRSWYDTNGDGIGDLNGVTAKLDYLQSLGISGIWLMPINPSPSYHGYDITDYYGINPQYGNLHDFQHLLAEAHKRGIKVIMDLVINHSSNEHPWFKAGLDPRNRYHDWYAWSGKYTDLDTLSATGVNAWHASAAHGGHYLGIFATTMPDLNYDNPAVRAEMVDVGRYWLRKGVDGFRLDAAQHIYDDLQSDVDDPAVLVKNIAWWTEFRNGINAVNPHAYVVGEVTRKSAIELAPYLKPLDAVFNFPLATLLIDCARQEHNLSLAAILQHTYATYGAATDGHFDDAPFLSNHDQERVMSQLHDNPQHMRMAAALLLTLPGQPYIYYGEELGTRGRKPDQAMREPMRWDRALDTHGETTWEASTSGNAADVSVEAEMTDPNSLLHYYSKLIHWRREISALRDGSFRIYPEANDHLVAWERADVQGTVLVVHNLSGATQSMPLDVPGEPHFSHVLRQSTTGATIDADSLKLPPYSSAILQ
;
A
#
# COMPACT_ATOMS: atom_id res chain seq x y z
N MET A 1 8.10 13.00 39.35
CA MET A 1 8.75 13.79 38.30
C MET A 1 7.73 13.90 37.16
N ARG A 2 7.31 15.11 36.78
CA ARG A 2 6.26 15.30 35.77
C ARG A 2 6.93 15.16 34.39
N PHE A 3 6.48 14.19 33.59
CA PHE A 3 6.82 14.10 32.18
C PHE A 3 6.08 15.23 31.44
N GLN A 4 6.84 16.08 30.76
CA GLN A 4 6.28 17.05 29.83
C GLN A 4 5.79 16.33 28.57
N ASP A 5 4.53 16.54 28.28
CA ASP A 5 3.78 16.07 27.12
C ASP A 5 4.28 16.85 25.88
N ASN A 6 5.23 16.28 25.14
CA ASN A 6 5.65 16.80 23.83
C ASN A 6 4.63 16.34 22.78
N ARG A 7 3.51 17.04 22.69
CA ARG A 7 2.59 16.88 21.56
C ARG A 7 3.21 17.48 20.30
N VAL A 8 3.65 16.62 19.42
CA VAL A 8 3.93 16.99 18.02
C VAL A 8 2.59 17.35 17.37
N PRO A 9 2.46 18.48 16.67
CA PRO A 9 1.24 18.84 15.98
C PRO A 9 1.00 17.84 14.83
N LEU A 10 -0.06 17.08 14.95
CA LEU A 10 -0.55 16.15 13.94
C LEU A 10 -1.11 16.91 12.74
N TRP A 11 -0.95 16.38 11.59
CA TRP A 11 -1.55 16.69 10.29
C TRP A 11 -2.91 17.39 10.43
N GLY A 12 -3.02 18.59 9.87
CA GLY A 12 -4.27 19.34 9.91
C GLY A 12 -5.41 18.57 9.24
N ASP A 13 -6.53 18.55 9.91
CA ASP A 13 -7.78 17.89 9.54
C ASP A 13 -8.14 18.12 8.05
N PRO A 14 -8.19 17.07 7.21
CA PRO A 14 -8.51 17.20 5.79
C PRO A 14 -9.95 17.64 5.52
N MET A 15 -10.84 17.58 6.50
CA MET A 15 -12.28 17.87 6.30
C MET A 15 -12.61 19.33 6.02
N ASN A 16 -11.78 20.29 6.39
CA ASN A 16 -12.08 21.72 6.17
C ASN A 16 -11.65 22.26 4.79
N ARG A 17 -10.96 21.46 3.96
CA ARG A 17 -10.56 21.89 2.60
C ARG A 17 -11.40 21.30 1.46
N LEU A 18 -12.25 20.30 1.73
CA LEU A 18 -13.10 19.70 0.70
C LEU A 18 -14.20 20.64 0.19
N HIS A 19 -14.64 21.59 0.98
CA HIS A 19 -15.71 22.53 0.57
C HIS A 19 -15.27 23.59 -0.44
N SER A 20 -13.97 23.81 -0.64
CA SER A 20 -13.49 24.76 -1.64
C SER A 20 -13.27 24.15 -3.03
N VAL A 21 -13.06 22.83 -3.12
CA VAL A 21 -12.80 22.13 -4.39
C VAL A 21 -14.09 21.83 -5.15
N LEU A 22 -15.20 21.59 -4.45
CA LEU A 22 -16.51 21.32 -5.10
C LEU A 22 -17.13 22.53 -5.80
N ARG A 23 -16.66 23.76 -5.58
CA ARG A 23 -17.14 24.95 -6.31
C ARG A 23 -16.42 25.20 -7.64
N GLY A 24 -15.34 24.51 -7.93
CA GLY A 24 -14.57 24.64 -9.18
C GLY A 24 -15.11 23.81 -10.35
N PHE A 25 -15.85 22.75 -10.09
CA PHE A 25 -16.32 21.82 -11.12
C PHE A 25 -17.65 22.18 -11.80
N ALA A 26 -18.38 23.15 -11.27
CA ALA A 26 -19.67 23.54 -11.84
C ALA A 26 -19.58 24.40 -13.13
N ASN A 27 -18.40 24.87 -13.52
CA ASN A 27 -18.24 25.77 -14.67
C ASN A 27 -17.53 25.15 -15.89
N LEU A 28 -17.21 23.86 -15.89
CA LEU A 28 -16.59 23.18 -17.04
C LEU A 28 -17.55 22.36 -17.90
N SER A 29 -18.83 22.28 -17.53
CA SER A 29 -19.82 21.47 -18.28
C SER A 29 -20.45 22.19 -19.48
N ALA A 30 -20.09 23.43 -19.77
CA ALA A 30 -20.75 24.23 -20.82
C ALA A 30 -19.94 24.39 -22.13
N VAL A 31 -18.75 23.79 -22.27
CA VAL A 31 -17.90 23.96 -23.48
C VAL A 31 -17.70 22.68 -24.30
N LEU A 32 -18.20 21.52 -23.86
CA LEU A 32 -18.00 20.24 -24.58
C LEU A 32 -19.21 19.76 -25.41
N ALA A 33 -20.18 20.59 -25.69
CA ALA A 33 -21.40 20.20 -26.39
C ALA A 33 -21.46 20.59 -27.89
N LEU A 34 -20.32 20.96 -28.52
CA LEU A 34 -20.36 21.41 -29.95
C LEU A 34 -19.24 20.84 -30.82
N SER A 35 -18.87 19.56 -30.71
CA SER A 35 -18.03 18.92 -31.73
C SER A 35 -18.18 17.39 -31.82
N LEU A 36 -19.41 16.88 -31.75
CA LEU A 36 -19.72 15.47 -32.03
C LEU A 36 -20.66 15.33 -33.21
N ALA A 37 -20.16 15.70 -34.39
CA ALA A 37 -20.76 15.28 -35.67
C ALA A 37 -19.64 15.26 -36.72
N CYS A 38 -18.90 14.17 -36.83
CA CYS A 38 -18.35 13.53 -38.00
C CYS A 38 -17.17 12.61 -37.61
N GLY A 39 -17.28 11.31 -37.86
CA GLY A 39 -16.12 10.43 -37.81
C GLY A 39 -16.30 9.13 -37.02
N THR A 40 -17.37 8.40 -37.29
CA THR A 40 -17.44 6.97 -36.96
C THR A 40 -16.68 6.21 -38.03
N THR A 41 -15.47 5.77 -37.72
CA THR A 41 -14.82 4.54 -38.19
C THR A 41 -13.31 4.66 -37.92
N HIS A 42 -12.71 3.69 -37.22
CA HIS A 42 -11.27 3.47 -36.96
C HIS A 42 -10.74 3.73 -35.53
N ALA A 43 -11.48 3.38 -34.50
CA ALA A 43 -10.88 3.27 -33.16
C ALA A 43 -11.00 1.85 -32.53
N GLN A 44 -11.14 0.81 -33.35
CA GLN A 44 -11.36 -0.56 -32.85
C GLN A 44 -10.18 -1.51 -33.11
N LYS A 45 -8.95 -1.00 -33.23
CA LYS A 45 -7.75 -1.85 -33.44
C LYS A 45 -6.51 -1.29 -32.78
N ALA A 46 -6.46 -1.25 -31.45
CA ALA A 46 -5.20 -1.01 -30.73
C ALA A 46 -5.18 -1.57 -29.29
N PHE A 47 -5.90 -2.66 -28.99
CA PHE A 47 -5.71 -3.41 -27.76
C PHE A 47 -5.47 -4.89 -28.06
N ALA A 48 -4.50 -5.15 -28.92
CA ALA A 48 -4.07 -6.51 -29.20
C ALA A 48 -2.55 -6.60 -29.04
N THR A 49 -2.16 -7.42 -28.07
CA THR A 49 -0.89 -8.11 -27.98
C THR A 49 0.38 -7.27 -27.79
N ALA A 50 0.63 -6.84 -26.55
CA ALA A 50 1.99 -6.90 -26.05
C ALA A 50 2.13 -8.23 -25.29
N SER A 51 2.78 -9.20 -25.86
CA SER A 51 3.29 -10.37 -25.17
C SER A 51 4.45 -9.89 -24.30
N SER A 52 4.15 -9.47 -23.08
CA SER A 52 5.17 -9.24 -22.09
C SER A 52 5.49 -10.57 -21.41
N SER A 53 6.77 -10.84 -21.17
CA SER A 53 7.19 -11.72 -20.09
C SER A 53 6.34 -11.39 -18.88
N ALA A 54 5.54 -12.35 -18.40
CA ALA A 54 4.57 -12.12 -17.35
C ALA A 54 5.21 -11.39 -16.17
N PRO A 55 4.60 -10.31 -15.67
CA PRO A 55 5.02 -9.72 -14.41
C PRO A 55 4.98 -10.79 -13.31
N PRO A 56 5.77 -10.68 -12.25
CA PRO A 56 5.74 -11.62 -11.14
C PRO A 56 4.27 -11.77 -10.70
N SER A 57 3.79 -12.99 -10.61
CA SER A 57 2.38 -13.37 -10.43
C SER A 57 1.60 -12.35 -9.60
N SER A 58 0.59 -11.72 -10.20
CA SER A 58 -0.31 -10.76 -9.59
C SER A 58 -1.12 -11.42 -8.48
N GLY A 59 -0.56 -11.44 -7.28
CA GLY A 59 -1.15 -12.01 -6.08
C GLY A 59 -1.54 -10.96 -5.05
N VAL A 60 -2.02 -11.40 -3.90
CA VAL A 60 -2.31 -10.53 -2.77
C VAL A 60 -1.10 -10.51 -1.85
N TYR A 61 -0.65 -9.31 -1.49
CA TYR A 61 0.42 -9.09 -0.52
C TYR A 61 -0.16 -8.78 0.86
N TYR A 62 0.59 -9.15 1.89
CA TYR A 62 0.20 -8.96 3.27
C TYR A 62 1.30 -8.23 4.04
N GLU A 63 0.97 -7.07 4.57
CA GLU A 63 1.90 -6.25 5.35
C GLU A 63 1.98 -6.75 6.78
N ILE A 64 3.19 -7.01 7.27
CA ILE A 64 3.47 -7.52 8.61
C ILE A 64 4.36 -6.57 9.39
N PHE A 65 3.88 -6.10 10.54
CA PHE A 65 4.71 -5.52 11.56
C PHE A 65 5.23 -6.64 12.48
N VAL A 66 6.49 -7.03 12.30
CA VAL A 66 7.09 -8.20 12.98
C VAL A 66 6.90 -8.12 14.50
N ARG A 67 7.12 -6.93 15.10
CA ARG A 67 6.95 -6.67 16.54
C ARG A 67 5.57 -7.07 17.07
N SER A 68 4.54 -6.88 16.27
CA SER A 68 3.13 -7.14 16.62
C SER A 68 2.62 -8.49 16.15
N TRP A 69 3.44 -9.32 15.51
CA TRP A 69 2.96 -10.49 14.80
C TRP A 69 2.83 -11.74 15.68
N TYR A 70 3.94 -12.35 16.08
CA TYR A 70 3.95 -13.57 16.90
C TYR A 70 5.29 -13.70 17.62
N ASP A 71 5.24 -13.91 18.93
CA ASP A 71 6.40 -14.02 19.83
C ASP A 71 6.73 -15.49 20.07
N THR A 72 7.90 -15.96 19.60
CA THR A 72 8.32 -17.35 19.79
C THR A 72 9.26 -17.54 20.97
N ASN A 73 9.87 -16.48 21.48
CA ASN A 73 10.88 -16.54 22.53
C ASN A 73 10.38 -16.11 23.91
N GLY A 74 9.18 -15.51 23.99
CA GLY A 74 8.50 -15.15 25.24
C GLY A 74 8.96 -13.80 25.81
N ASP A 75 9.53 -12.91 25.00
CA ASP A 75 9.98 -11.59 25.45
C ASP A 75 8.92 -10.47 25.26
N GLY A 76 7.76 -10.82 24.73
CA GLY A 76 6.65 -9.92 24.47
C GLY A 76 6.72 -9.21 23.11
N ILE A 77 7.75 -9.49 22.32
CA ILE A 77 8.00 -8.88 21.00
C ILE A 77 7.93 -9.97 19.93
N GLY A 78 7.19 -9.74 18.86
CA GLY A 78 7.15 -10.67 17.73
C GLY A 78 8.50 -10.75 17.03
N ASP A 79 8.80 -11.91 16.44
CA ASP A 79 10.09 -12.21 15.84
C ASP A 79 9.96 -12.92 14.47
N LEU A 80 11.09 -13.09 13.75
CA LEU A 80 11.13 -13.71 12.42
C LEU A 80 10.76 -15.19 12.44
N ASN A 81 11.05 -15.90 13.52
CA ASN A 81 10.59 -17.27 13.72
C ASN A 81 9.07 -17.31 13.90
N GLY A 82 8.49 -16.27 14.52
CA GLY A 82 7.05 -16.08 14.62
C GLY A 82 6.39 -15.86 13.26
N VAL A 83 7.01 -15.08 12.39
CA VAL A 83 6.53 -14.96 11.00
C VAL A 83 6.60 -16.32 10.31
N THR A 84 7.70 -17.05 10.47
CA THR A 84 7.86 -18.40 9.90
C THR A 84 6.80 -19.37 10.42
N ALA A 85 6.50 -19.35 11.72
CA ALA A 85 5.52 -20.23 12.35
C ALA A 85 4.08 -19.99 11.85
N LYS A 86 3.79 -18.79 11.33
CA LYS A 86 2.46 -18.42 10.82
C LYS A 86 2.34 -18.41 9.30
N LEU A 87 3.32 -18.91 8.56
CA LEU A 87 3.27 -19.00 7.09
C LEU A 87 2.13 -19.90 6.58
N ASP A 88 1.76 -20.95 7.32
CA ASP A 88 0.64 -21.82 6.95
C ASP A 88 -0.70 -21.07 7.04
N TYR A 89 -0.86 -20.17 8.01
CA TYR A 89 -2.02 -19.28 8.09
C TYR A 89 -2.10 -18.39 6.84
N LEU A 90 -1.01 -17.71 6.48
CA LEU A 90 -0.95 -16.84 5.30
C LEU A 90 -1.21 -17.62 4.00
N GLN A 91 -0.66 -18.83 3.89
CA GLN A 91 -0.93 -19.72 2.76
C GLN A 91 -2.40 -20.13 2.68
N SER A 92 -3.03 -20.47 3.82
CA SER A 92 -4.45 -20.83 3.87
C SER A 92 -5.37 -19.67 3.53
N LEU A 93 -5.00 -18.46 3.91
CA LEU A 93 -5.69 -17.24 3.51
C LEU A 93 -5.58 -16.97 1.99
N GLY A 94 -4.54 -17.52 1.35
CA GLY A 94 -4.29 -17.39 -0.09
C GLY A 94 -3.27 -16.32 -0.45
N ILE A 95 -2.50 -15.83 0.51
CA ILE A 95 -1.47 -14.79 0.33
C ILE A 95 -0.36 -15.29 -0.59
N SER A 96 0.09 -14.44 -1.50
CA SER A 96 1.14 -14.71 -2.49
C SER A 96 2.44 -14.00 -2.18
N GLY A 97 2.43 -13.00 -1.34
CA GLY A 97 3.61 -12.26 -0.90
C GLY A 97 3.40 -11.59 0.44
N ILE A 98 4.48 -11.38 1.18
CA ILE A 98 4.47 -10.61 2.41
C ILE A 98 5.41 -9.40 2.27
N TRP A 99 4.98 -8.29 2.83
CA TRP A 99 5.80 -7.11 3.06
C TRP A 99 6.12 -7.03 4.54
N LEU A 100 7.40 -7.14 4.87
CA LEU A 100 7.90 -6.94 6.22
C LEU A 100 8.21 -5.45 6.42
N MET A 101 7.55 -4.79 7.38
CA MET A 101 7.97 -3.48 7.88
C MET A 101 9.43 -3.54 8.34
N PRO A 102 10.13 -2.41 8.58
CA PRO A 102 11.58 -2.41 8.78
C PRO A 102 12.06 -3.44 9.81
N ILE A 103 12.98 -4.29 9.39
CA ILE A 103 13.57 -5.36 10.22
C ILE A 103 15.06 -5.10 10.56
N ASN A 104 15.60 -3.98 10.11
CA ASN A 104 16.97 -3.58 10.40
C ASN A 104 17.12 -3.10 11.86
N PRO A 105 18.34 -3.12 12.43
CA PRO A 105 18.62 -2.52 13.73
C PRO A 105 18.19 -1.06 13.80
N SER A 106 17.40 -0.73 14.83
CA SER A 106 16.83 0.59 15.06
C SER A 106 16.62 0.81 16.55
N PRO A 107 16.81 2.04 17.08
CA PRO A 107 16.53 2.35 18.48
C PRO A 107 15.04 2.54 18.76
N SER A 108 14.21 2.75 17.74
CA SER A 108 12.77 2.95 17.91
C SER A 108 11.97 1.65 17.72
N TYR A 109 10.75 1.64 18.28
CA TYR A 109 9.83 0.51 18.11
C TYR A 109 9.37 0.36 16.65
N HIS A 110 9.30 1.44 15.89
CA HIS A 110 8.79 1.45 14.51
C HIS A 110 9.81 1.00 13.47
N GLY A 111 11.11 1.10 13.76
CA GLY A 111 12.17 0.57 12.89
C GLY A 111 12.65 1.52 11.78
N TYR A 112 12.02 2.68 11.56
CA TYR A 112 12.35 3.57 10.45
C TYR A 112 13.63 4.39 10.65
N ASP A 113 14.19 4.49 11.83
CA ASP A 113 15.48 5.14 12.13
C ASP A 113 16.61 4.10 12.20
N ILE A 114 17.10 3.66 11.03
CA ILE A 114 18.04 2.55 10.87
C ILE A 114 19.43 2.92 11.37
N THR A 115 20.07 2.01 12.15
CA THR A 115 21.44 2.12 12.64
C THR A 115 22.42 1.20 11.92
N ASP A 116 21.93 0.18 11.21
CA ASP A 116 22.73 -0.74 10.38
C ASP A 116 21.87 -1.28 9.23
N TYR A 117 22.18 -0.89 8.00
CA TYR A 117 21.46 -1.32 6.80
C TYR A 117 21.70 -2.78 6.40
N TYR A 118 22.71 -3.44 6.98
CA TYR A 118 23.11 -4.81 6.64
C TYR A 118 22.76 -5.83 7.71
N GLY A 119 22.28 -5.36 8.87
CA GLY A 119 21.91 -6.17 10.03
C GLY A 119 20.41 -6.48 10.10
N ILE A 120 20.09 -7.47 10.94
CA ILE A 120 18.74 -7.75 11.42
C ILE A 120 18.63 -7.22 12.85
N ASN A 121 17.49 -6.61 13.18
CA ASN A 121 17.22 -6.14 14.55
C ASN A 121 17.31 -7.32 15.54
N PRO A 122 18.17 -7.24 16.55
CA PRO A 122 18.36 -8.34 17.52
C PRO A 122 17.09 -8.75 18.26
N GLN A 123 16.08 -7.84 18.36
CA GLN A 123 14.78 -8.17 18.92
C GLN A 123 13.97 -9.10 18.01
N TYR A 124 14.25 -9.12 16.70
CA TYR A 124 13.54 -9.93 15.73
C TYR A 124 14.28 -11.23 15.38
N GLY A 125 15.51 -11.39 15.86
CA GLY A 125 16.35 -12.55 15.58
C GLY A 125 17.67 -12.17 14.88
N ASN A 126 18.07 -12.97 13.93
CA ASN A 126 19.35 -12.79 13.22
C ASN A 126 19.22 -13.17 11.73
N LEU A 127 20.32 -13.03 10.97
CA LEU A 127 20.32 -13.31 9.54
C LEU A 127 19.99 -14.77 9.21
N HIS A 128 20.32 -15.74 10.07
CA HIS A 128 19.97 -17.15 9.86
C HIS A 128 18.44 -17.34 9.97
N ASP A 129 17.78 -16.71 10.96
CA ASP A 129 16.33 -16.76 11.13
C ASP A 129 15.63 -16.13 9.93
N PHE A 130 16.16 -15.01 9.43
CA PHE A 130 15.64 -14.37 8.22
C PHE A 130 15.78 -15.26 6.97
N GLN A 131 16.93 -15.88 6.77
CA GLN A 131 17.13 -16.80 5.65
C GLN A 131 16.24 -18.05 5.77
N HIS A 132 15.97 -18.51 6.98
CA HIS A 132 15.03 -19.60 7.24
C HIS A 132 13.60 -19.18 6.86
N LEU A 133 13.17 -18.00 7.26
CA LEU A 133 11.87 -17.43 6.85
C LEU A 133 11.75 -17.38 5.32
N LEU A 134 12.76 -16.86 4.61
CA LEU A 134 12.74 -16.78 3.14
C LEU A 134 12.58 -18.17 2.52
N ALA A 135 13.37 -19.16 3.00
CA ALA A 135 13.30 -20.53 2.49
C ALA A 135 11.92 -21.17 2.73
N GLU A 136 11.32 -20.97 3.90
CA GLU A 136 10.01 -21.54 4.24
C GLU A 136 8.86 -20.83 3.50
N ALA A 137 8.95 -19.51 3.31
CA ALA A 137 8.01 -18.75 2.51
C ALA A 137 8.03 -19.20 1.04
N HIS A 138 9.22 -19.31 0.44
CA HIS A 138 9.39 -19.75 -0.94
C HIS A 138 8.89 -21.18 -1.19
N LYS A 139 9.05 -22.10 -0.23
CA LYS A 139 8.47 -23.46 -0.32
C LYS A 139 6.95 -23.44 -0.42
N ARG A 140 6.30 -22.42 0.13
CA ARG A 140 4.85 -22.21 0.09
C ARG A 140 4.39 -21.36 -1.10
N GLY A 141 5.31 -20.92 -1.95
CA GLY A 141 5.04 -20.00 -3.06
C GLY A 141 4.74 -18.56 -2.61
N ILE A 142 5.15 -18.20 -1.39
CA ILE A 142 4.99 -16.86 -0.83
C ILE A 142 6.28 -16.07 -1.06
N LYS A 143 6.19 -14.92 -1.73
CA LYS A 143 7.29 -13.98 -1.90
C LYS A 143 7.50 -13.14 -0.64
N VAL A 144 8.72 -12.67 -0.44
CA VAL A 144 9.05 -11.79 0.69
C VAL A 144 9.71 -10.52 0.17
N ILE A 145 9.03 -9.38 0.35
CA ILE A 145 9.64 -8.07 0.15
C ILE A 145 9.87 -7.42 1.51
N MET A 146 10.94 -6.63 1.60
CA MET A 146 11.26 -5.91 2.82
C MET A 146 11.11 -4.40 2.61
N ASP A 147 10.84 -3.70 3.70
CA ASP A 147 10.88 -2.24 3.72
C ASP A 147 12.33 -1.76 3.54
N LEU A 148 12.56 -0.86 2.60
CA LEU A 148 13.87 -0.28 2.33
C LEU A 148 13.83 1.22 2.62
N VAL A 149 14.29 1.58 3.81
CA VAL A 149 14.29 2.95 4.33
C VAL A 149 15.62 3.60 3.99
N ILE A 150 15.73 4.22 2.84
CA ILE A 150 16.98 4.79 2.35
C ILE A 150 16.97 6.32 2.16
N ASN A 151 15.86 7.00 2.47
CA ASN A 151 15.81 8.46 2.47
C ASN A 151 16.70 9.06 3.58
N HIS A 152 16.67 8.47 4.77
CA HIS A 152 17.36 8.94 5.97
C HIS A 152 17.98 7.76 6.74
N SER A 153 18.82 8.05 7.71
CA SER A 153 19.31 7.09 8.70
C SER A 153 18.91 7.51 10.12
N SER A 154 19.17 6.68 11.12
CA SER A 154 19.13 7.14 12.51
C SER A 154 20.26 8.17 12.78
N ASN A 155 20.01 9.14 13.66
CA ASN A 155 21.06 9.96 14.23
C ASN A 155 22.04 9.15 15.10
N GLU A 156 21.71 7.88 15.41
CA GLU A 156 22.59 6.91 16.06
C GLU A 156 23.42 6.08 15.07
N HIS A 157 23.18 6.20 13.78
CA HIS A 157 23.92 5.48 12.76
C HIS A 157 25.41 5.84 12.81
N PRO A 158 26.35 4.88 12.66
CA PRO A 158 27.78 5.17 12.66
C PRO A 158 28.22 6.21 11.62
N TRP A 159 27.56 6.25 10.46
CA TRP A 159 27.84 7.25 9.42
C TRP A 159 27.51 8.66 9.91
N PHE A 160 26.34 8.88 10.51
CA PHE A 160 25.95 10.18 11.02
C PHE A 160 26.87 10.62 12.16
N LYS A 161 27.12 9.74 13.14
CA LYS A 161 28.04 10.03 14.26
C LYS A 161 29.44 10.43 13.77
N ALA A 162 29.97 9.72 12.77
CA ALA A 162 31.25 10.05 12.17
C ALA A 162 31.19 11.35 11.32
N GLY A 163 30.07 11.59 10.64
CA GLY A 163 29.81 12.79 9.82
C GLY A 163 29.70 14.09 10.62
N LEU A 164 29.55 14.03 11.94
CA LEU A 164 29.63 15.20 12.83
C LEU A 164 31.01 15.90 12.79
N ASP A 165 32.09 15.18 12.42
CA ASP A 165 33.40 15.81 12.13
C ASP A 165 33.44 16.21 10.64
N PRO A 166 33.54 17.52 10.31
CA PRO A 166 33.59 17.99 8.91
C PRO A 166 34.75 17.44 8.08
N ARG A 167 35.74 16.82 8.70
CA ARG A 167 36.89 16.19 8.01
C ARG A 167 36.66 14.72 7.71
N ASN A 168 35.59 14.12 8.24
CA ASN A 168 35.26 12.74 8.01
C ASN A 168 34.59 12.57 6.63
N ARG A 169 34.86 11.45 5.94
CA ARG A 169 34.26 11.15 4.64
C ARG A 169 32.73 11.06 4.67
N TYR A 170 32.15 10.77 5.82
CA TYR A 170 30.70 10.68 6.00
C TYR A 170 30.04 12.05 6.26
N HIS A 171 30.80 13.14 6.38
CA HIS A 171 30.20 14.46 6.59
C HIS A 171 29.27 14.83 5.43
N ASP A 172 29.75 14.72 4.19
CA ASP A 172 29.00 15.06 3.00
C ASP A 172 27.93 13.99 2.61
N TRP A 173 27.77 12.96 3.45
CA TRP A 173 26.68 11.98 3.31
C TRP A 173 25.34 12.53 3.84
N TYR A 174 25.39 13.62 4.57
CA TYR A 174 24.23 14.29 5.13
C TYR A 174 24.17 15.74 4.66
N ALA A 175 22.96 16.33 4.65
CA ALA A 175 22.79 17.72 4.31
C ALA A 175 22.94 18.60 5.54
N TRP A 176 23.82 19.62 5.45
CA TRP A 176 24.13 20.56 6.54
C TRP A 176 23.73 21.98 6.15
N SER A 177 23.23 22.75 7.12
CA SER A 177 22.88 24.15 6.91
C SER A 177 24.09 25.02 6.57
N GLY A 178 23.96 25.85 5.55
CA GLY A 178 24.92 26.87 5.20
C GLY A 178 24.64 28.20 5.89
N LYS A 179 25.49 29.20 5.64
CA LYS A 179 25.38 30.56 6.22
C LYS A 179 24.03 31.24 5.93
N TYR A 180 23.39 30.89 4.81
CA TYR A 180 22.17 31.57 4.34
C TYR A 180 20.95 30.64 4.38
N THR A 181 21.06 29.47 5.03
CA THR A 181 19.94 28.57 5.21
C THR A 181 18.92 29.21 6.15
N ASP A 182 17.66 29.24 5.71
CA ASP A 182 16.54 29.60 6.58
C ASP A 182 16.20 28.40 7.46
N LEU A 183 16.54 28.51 8.74
CA LEU A 183 16.37 27.42 9.70
C LEU A 183 14.93 27.22 10.16
N ASP A 184 14.03 28.15 9.85
CA ASP A 184 12.60 28.06 10.15
C ASP A 184 11.80 27.44 8.98
N THR A 185 12.49 27.03 7.91
CA THR A 185 11.84 26.39 6.74
C THR A 185 11.19 25.09 7.15
N LEU A 186 9.94 24.89 6.68
CA LEU A 186 9.22 23.64 6.87
C LEU A 186 9.65 22.59 5.83
N SER A 187 9.73 21.37 6.29
CA SER A 187 9.96 20.21 5.44
C SER A 187 8.74 19.92 4.54
N ALA A 188 8.91 19.04 3.56
CA ALA A 188 7.83 18.53 2.73
C ALA A 188 6.72 17.88 3.55
N THR A 189 7.02 17.35 4.74
CA THR A 189 6.05 16.76 5.67
C THR A 189 5.38 17.79 6.60
N GLY A 190 5.80 19.06 6.52
CA GLY A 190 5.20 20.17 7.28
C GLY A 190 5.72 20.34 8.71
N VAL A 191 6.81 19.66 9.07
CA VAL A 191 7.54 19.87 10.33
C VAL A 191 8.78 20.72 10.08
N ASN A 192 9.48 21.16 11.14
CA ASN A 192 10.75 21.88 10.97
C ASN A 192 11.78 20.98 10.29
N ALA A 193 12.39 21.45 9.20
CA ALA A 193 13.33 20.68 8.40
C ALA A 193 14.75 20.64 9.00
N TRP A 194 15.16 21.69 9.75
CA TRP A 194 16.53 21.86 10.21
C TRP A 194 16.67 21.66 11.72
N HIS A 195 17.54 20.74 12.11
CA HIS A 195 17.73 20.32 13.49
C HIS A 195 19.13 20.67 14.00
N ALA A 196 19.20 21.33 15.16
CA ALA A 196 20.47 21.73 15.76
C ALA A 196 21.32 20.52 16.17
N SER A 197 22.61 20.56 15.83
CA SER A 197 23.60 19.59 16.26
C SER A 197 24.63 20.28 17.18
N ALA A 198 24.56 20.02 18.48
CA ALA A 198 25.51 20.55 19.44
C ALA A 198 26.95 20.07 19.16
N ALA A 199 27.13 18.88 18.66
CA ALA A 199 28.45 18.29 18.36
C ALA A 199 29.10 18.90 17.11
N HIS A 200 28.29 19.24 16.08
CA HIS A 200 28.78 19.87 14.85
C HIS A 200 28.80 21.39 14.95
N GLY A 201 27.95 22.00 15.79
CA GLY A 201 27.80 23.45 15.90
C GLY A 201 26.98 24.07 14.76
N GLY A 202 26.23 23.27 13.98
CA GLY A 202 25.35 23.69 12.90
C GLY A 202 24.03 22.94 12.95
N HIS A 203 23.31 22.88 11.81
CA HIS A 203 22.05 22.17 11.69
C HIS A 203 22.15 21.15 10.54
N TYR A 204 21.53 19.99 10.72
CA TYR A 204 21.33 18.98 9.68
C TYR A 204 19.87 18.95 9.23
N LEU A 205 19.68 18.50 8.00
CA LEU A 205 18.36 18.25 7.44
C LEU A 205 17.78 16.95 8.02
N GLY A 206 16.49 16.95 8.35
CA GLY A 206 15.75 15.79 8.83
C GLY A 206 14.26 16.04 8.66
N ILE A 207 13.72 15.65 7.51
CA ILE A 207 12.35 16.05 7.11
C ILE A 207 11.24 15.34 7.90
N PHE A 208 11.55 14.21 8.55
CA PHE A 208 10.60 13.46 9.35
C PHE A 208 10.74 13.75 10.85
N ALA A 209 11.96 13.72 11.38
CA ALA A 209 12.22 13.91 12.80
C ALA A 209 13.69 14.26 13.09
N THR A 210 13.94 14.80 14.29
CA THR A 210 15.31 15.04 14.81
C THR A 210 16.17 13.77 14.92
N THR A 211 15.52 12.60 15.02
CA THR A 211 16.21 11.29 15.09
C THR A 211 16.53 10.71 13.72
N MET A 212 16.07 11.34 12.63
CA MET A 212 16.14 10.84 11.27
C MET A 212 16.83 11.84 10.33
N PRO A 213 18.18 12.00 10.40
CA PRO A 213 18.93 12.85 9.47
C PRO A 213 18.87 12.30 8.04
N ASP A 214 18.51 13.17 7.09
CA ASP A 214 18.39 12.84 5.69
C ASP A 214 19.75 12.61 5.03
N LEU A 215 19.80 11.60 4.16
CA LEU A 215 20.97 11.28 3.36
C LEU A 215 21.09 12.20 2.15
N ASN A 216 22.29 12.67 1.87
CA ASN A 216 22.56 13.57 0.75
C ASN A 216 22.71 12.80 -0.58
N TYR A 217 21.65 12.70 -1.34
CA TYR A 217 21.63 12.00 -2.63
C TYR A 217 22.34 12.77 -3.78
N ASP A 218 22.71 14.03 -3.60
CA ASP A 218 23.63 14.69 -4.54
C ASP A 218 25.06 14.10 -4.43
N ASN A 219 25.38 13.40 -3.32
CA ASN A 219 26.63 12.69 -3.15
C ASN A 219 26.58 11.32 -3.85
N PRO A 220 27.42 11.05 -4.88
CA PRO A 220 27.42 9.78 -5.58
C PRO A 220 27.83 8.57 -4.70
N ALA A 221 28.56 8.80 -3.61
CA ALA A 221 28.94 7.73 -2.69
C ALA A 221 27.72 7.24 -1.87
N VAL A 222 26.80 8.13 -1.52
CA VAL A 222 25.52 7.74 -0.89
C VAL A 222 24.69 6.90 -1.86
N ARG A 223 24.53 7.35 -3.11
CA ARG A 223 23.77 6.59 -4.12
C ARG A 223 24.35 5.20 -4.36
N ALA A 224 25.68 5.11 -4.49
CA ALA A 224 26.37 3.83 -4.68
C ALA A 224 26.15 2.87 -3.49
N GLU A 225 26.26 3.38 -2.26
CA GLU A 225 26.03 2.61 -1.04
C GLU A 225 24.59 2.08 -0.97
N MET A 226 23.58 2.92 -1.27
CA MET A 226 22.20 2.49 -1.22
C MET A 226 21.84 1.46 -2.30
N VAL A 227 22.46 1.54 -3.48
CA VAL A 227 22.40 0.45 -4.47
C VAL A 227 23.01 -0.84 -3.92
N ASP A 228 24.14 -0.75 -3.23
CA ASP A 228 24.80 -1.93 -2.66
C ASP A 228 24.02 -2.54 -1.49
N VAL A 229 23.31 -1.74 -0.70
CA VAL A 229 22.31 -2.21 0.30
C VAL A 229 21.23 -3.04 -0.41
N GLY A 230 20.61 -2.51 -1.46
CA GLY A 230 19.60 -3.26 -2.22
C GLY A 230 20.14 -4.57 -2.80
N ARG A 231 21.33 -4.53 -3.40
CA ARG A 231 22.03 -5.73 -3.91
C ARG A 231 22.33 -6.75 -2.83
N TYR A 232 22.72 -6.31 -1.65
CA TYR A 232 23.01 -7.19 -0.53
C TYR A 232 21.78 -8.01 -0.15
N TRP A 233 20.64 -7.38 0.06
CA TRP A 233 19.42 -8.07 0.46
C TRP A 233 18.87 -8.99 -0.63
N LEU A 234 18.96 -8.60 -1.91
CA LEU A 234 18.60 -9.49 -3.03
C LEU A 234 19.50 -10.74 -3.08
N ARG A 235 20.81 -10.63 -2.79
CA ARG A 235 21.71 -11.80 -2.66
C ARG A 235 21.38 -12.68 -1.47
N LYS A 236 20.68 -12.17 -0.45
CA LYS A 236 20.17 -12.96 0.68
C LYS A 236 18.89 -13.72 0.35
N GLY A 237 18.26 -13.43 -0.77
CA GLY A 237 17.06 -14.13 -1.26
C GLY A 237 15.76 -13.35 -1.13
N VAL A 238 15.81 -12.06 -0.82
CA VAL A 238 14.63 -11.17 -0.83
C VAL A 238 14.10 -11.04 -2.25
N ASP A 239 12.77 -11.07 -2.42
CA ASP A 239 12.13 -10.98 -3.73
C ASP A 239 11.97 -9.55 -4.25
N GLY A 240 12.16 -8.56 -3.38
CA GLY A 240 12.02 -7.16 -3.75
C GLY A 240 11.90 -6.23 -2.54
N PHE A 241 11.42 -5.01 -2.80
CA PHE A 241 11.39 -3.95 -1.79
C PHE A 241 10.10 -3.14 -1.85
N ARG A 242 9.62 -2.74 -0.68
CA ARG A 242 8.81 -1.54 -0.51
C ARG A 242 9.76 -0.38 -0.23
N LEU A 243 9.70 0.64 -1.05
CA LEU A 243 10.55 1.83 -0.91
C LEU A 243 9.85 2.85 -0.03
N ASP A 244 10.41 3.06 1.16
CA ASP A 244 9.94 4.06 2.09
C ASP A 244 10.16 5.47 1.54
N ALA A 245 9.17 6.35 1.73
CA ALA A 245 9.27 7.76 1.40
C ALA A 245 9.83 8.04 -0.02
N ALA A 246 9.45 7.23 -1.02
CA ALA A 246 10.08 7.22 -2.34
C ALA A 246 10.02 8.57 -3.08
N GLN A 247 9.09 9.45 -2.74
CA GLN A 247 9.01 10.80 -3.30
C GLN A 247 10.00 11.78 -2.65
N HIS A 248 10.45 11.48 -1.41
CA HIS A 248 11.20 12.42 -0.58
C HIS A 248 12.73 12.30 -0.68
N ILE A 249 13.26 11.64 -1.72
CA ILE A 249 14.72 11.53 -1.93
C ILE A 249 15.37 12.90 -2.21
N TYR A 250 14.65 13.78 -2.90
CA TYR A 250 15.03 15.18 -3.17
C TYR A 250 13.87 16.17 -2.91
N ASP A 251 12.76 15.68 -2.44
CA ASP A 251 11.57 16.45 -2.11
C ASP A 251 11.61 16.73 -0.60
N ASP A 252 12.59 17.54 -0.20
CA ASP A 252 12.95 17.73 1.20
C ASP A 252 12.17 18.85 1.87
N LEU A 253 11.99 19.97 1.16
CA LEU A 253 11.36 21.17 1.69
C LEU A 253 9.95 21.35 1.11
N GLN A 254 9.12 22.10 1.82
CA GLN A 254 7.75 22.40 1.36
C GLN A 254 7.72 23.10 0.00
N SER A 255 8.78 23.87 -0.34
CA SER A 255 8.95 24.50 -1.66
C SER A 255 9.23 23.51 -2.78
N ASP A 256 9.71 22.30 -2.47
CA ASP A 256 10.22 21.33 -3.43
C ASP A 256 9.12 20.37 -3.91
N VAL A 257 8.04 20.27 -3.12
CA VAL A 257 6.96 19.26 -3.29
C VAL A 257 6.35 19.26 -4.69
N ASP A 258 6.21 20.41 -5.32
CA ASP A 258 5.63 20.55 -6.66
C ASP A 258 6.66 21.03 -7.71
N ASP A 259 7.97 21.03 -7.37
CA ASP A 259 9.02 21.43 -8.32
C ASP A 259 9.28 20.32 -9.35
N PRO A 260 9.05 20.56 -10.65
CA PRO A 260 9.34 19.60 -11.70
C PRO A 260 10.81 19.17 -11.79
N ALA A 261 11.76 20.01 -11.37
CA ALA A 261 13.18 19.68 -11.36
C ALA A 261 13.50 18.66 -10.27
N VAL A 262 12.85 18.74 -9.12
CA VAL A 262 12.95 17.78 -8.02
C VAL A 262 12.37 16.43 -8.44
N LEU A 263 11.21 16.43 -9.09
CA LEU A 263 10.62 15.20 -9.66
C LEU A 263 11.59 14.51 -10.64
N VAL A 264 12.24 15.26 -11.52
CA VAL A 264 13.24 14.71 -12.47
C VAL A 264 14.40 14.05 -11.72
N LYS A 265 14.90 14.66 -10.65
CA LYS A 265 15.97 14.10 -9.81
C LYS A 265 15.51 12.79 -9.12
N ASN A 266 14.31 12.78 -8.55
CA ASN A 266 13.74 11.57 -7.93
C ASN A 266 13.65 10.41 -8.93
N ILE A 267 13.10 10.65 -10.11
CA ILE A 267 12.97 9.61 -11.15
C ILE A 267 14.33 9.14 -11.67
N ALA A 268 15.30 10.05 -11.80
CA ALA A 268 16.68 9.68 -12.20
C ALA A 268 17.33 8.77 -11.16
N TRP A 269 17.19 9.08 -9.86
CA TRP A 269 17.69 8.23 -8.78
C TRP A 269 17.05 6.85 -8.78
N TRP A 270 15.73 6.77 -8.85
CA TRP A 270 15.06 5.46 -8.87
C TRP A 270 15.41 4.64 -10.11
N THR A 271 15.70 5.29 -11.23
CA THR A 271 16.22 4.63 -12.42
C THR A 271 17.64 4.09 -12.19
N GLU A 272 18.52 4.87 -11.54
CA GLU A 272 19.87 4.44 -11.14
C GLU A 272 19.79 3.24 -10.19
N PHE A 273 18.93 3.30 -9.16
CA PHE A 273 18.71 2.23 -8.21
C PHE A 273 18.21 0.95 -8.91
N ARG A 274 17.15 1.06 -9.73
CA ARG A 274 16.60 -0.07 -10.49
C ARG A 274 17.68 -0.73 -11.35
N ASN A 275 18.43 0.03 -12.11
CA ASN A 275 19.52 -0.49 -12.92
C ASN A 275 20.58 -1.18 -12.09
N GLY A 276 20.87 -0.62 -10.91
CA GLY A 276 21.82 -1.17 -9.98
C GLY A 276 21.43 -2.54 -9.43
N ILE A 277 20.17 -2.69 -9.00
CA ILE A 277 19.66 -3.96 -8.43
C ILE A 277 19.38 -5.01 -9.50
N ASN A 278 19.00 -4.61 -10.71
CA ASN A 278 18.78 -5.53 -11.84
C ASN A 278 20.02 -6.36 -12.18
N ALA A 279 21.22 -5.86 -11.88
CA ALA A 279 22.45 -6.63 -12.01
C ALA A 279 22.51 -7.89 -11.11
N VAL A 280 21.71 -7.93 -10.04
CA VAL A 280 21.59 -9.08 -9.13
C VAL A 280 20.32 -9.87 -9.41
N ASN A 281 19.17 -9.20 -9.50
CA ASN A 281 17.90 -9.82 -9.81
C ASN A 281 17.05 -8.87 -10.69
N PRO A 282 16.96 -9.13 -12.01
CA PRO A 282 16.15 -8.30 -12.90
C PRO A 282 14.64 -8.45 -12.68
N HIS A 283 14.21 -9.42 -11.89
CA HIS A 283 12.82 -9.68 -11.54
C HIS A 283 12.47 -9.26 -10.10
N ALA A 284 13.36 -8.50 -9.44
CA ALA A 284 13.06 -7.95 -8.14
C ALA A 284 11.83 -7.01 -8.22
N TYR A 285 10.80 -7.29 -7.42
CA TYR A 285 9.61 -6.45 -7.36
C TYR A 285 9.87 -5.22 -6.51
N VAL A 286 9.55 -4.05 -7.03
CA VAL A 286 9.79 -2.78 -6.32
C VAL A 286 8.53 -1.94 -6.34
N VAL A 287 7.96 -1.73 -5.16
CA VAL A 287 6.79 -0.87 -4.95
C VAL A 287 7.17 0.37 -4.15
N GLY A 288 6.76 1.54 -4.60
CA GLY A 288 7.10 2.82 -3.95
C GLY A 288 5.97 3.39 -3.10
N GLU A 289 6.34 3.91 -1.93
CA GLU A 289 5.45 4.81 -1.22
C GLU A 289 5.57 6.22 -1.79
N VAL A 290 4.51 6.63 -2.49
CA VAL A 290 4.38 7.94 -3.12
C VAL A 290 3.03 8.54 -2.73
N THR A 291 3.01 9.48 -1.79
CA THR A 291 1.79 10.04 -1.20
C THR A 291 1.22 11.21 -2.03
N ARG A 292 1.24 11.11 -3.36
CA ARG A 292 0.68 12.11 -4.26
C ARG A 292 -0.84 11.94 -4.43
N LYS A 293 -1.51 13.00 -4.87
CA LYS A 293 -2.98 13.12 -4.82
C LYS A 293 -3.68 12.69 -6.10
N SER A 294 -2.95 12.47 -7.18
CA SER A 294 -3.55 12.17 -8.48
C SER A 294 -2.71 11.18 -9.30
N ALA A 295 -3.36 10.50 -10.23
CA ALA A 295 -2.72 9.58 -11.15
C ALA A 295 -1.60 10.25 -11.97
N ILE A 296 -1.75 11.53 -12.34
CA ILE A 296 -0.76 12.29 -13.10
C ILE A 296 0.53 12.46 -12.29
N GLU A 297 0.42 12.69 -10.98
CA GLU A 297 1.58 12.85 -10.10
C GLU A 297 2.23 11.51 -9.74
N LEU A 298 1.46 10.42 -9.70
CA LEU A 298 1.96 9.05 -9.43
C LEU A 298 2.64 8.43 -10.66
N ALA A 299 2.10 8.65 -11.85
CA ALA A 299 2.52 8.00 -13.09
C ALA A 299 4.03 8.09 -13.41
N PRO A 300 4.75 9.21 -13.18
CA PRO A 300 6.18 9.27 -13.43
C PRO A 300 7.01 8.24 -12.68
N TYR A 301 6.60 7.88 -11.46
CA TYR A 301 7.30 6.90 -10.62
C TYR A 301 7.18 5.47 -11.14
N LEU A 302 6.14 5.16 -11.92
CA LEU A 302 5.95 3.84 -12.52
C LEU A 302 6.97 3.51 -13.64
N LYS A 303 7.79 4.48 -14.08
CA LYS A 303 8.87 4.21 -15.04
C LYS A 303 10.01 3.38 -14.43
N PRO A 304 10.56 3.78 -13.27
CA PRO A 304 11.60 3.01 -12.59
C PRO A 304 11.05 1.94 -11.63
N LEU A 305 9.79 2.06 -11.17
CA LEU A 305 9.18 1.16 -10.19
C LEU A 305 8.13 0.28 -10.86
N ASP A 306 7.92 -0.93 -10.33
CA ASP A 306 6.88 -1.83 -10.84
C ASP A 306 5.49 -1.33 -10.48
N ALA A 307 5.33 -0.79 -9.27
CA ALA A 307 4.08 -0.24 -8.76
C ALA A 307 4.32 0.92 -7.80
N VAL A 308 3.27 1.68 -7.51
CA VAL A 308 3.21 2.64 -6.41
C VAL A 308 1.93 2.41 -5.62
N PHE A 309 1.97 2.64 -4.30
CA PHE A 309 0.77 2.59 -3.47
C PHE A 309 -0.23 3.67 -3.89
N ASN A 310 -1.46 3.25 -4.17
CA ASN A 310 -2.49 4.13 -4.69
C ASN A 310 -3.32 4.75 -3.55
N PHE A 311 -2.75 5.72 -2.83
CA PHE A 311 -3.40 6.41 -1.71
C PHE A 311 -4.74 7.07 -2.07
N PRO A 312 -4.87 7.76 -3.22
CA PRO A 312 -6.17 8.31 -3.63
C PRO A 312 -7.25 7.24 -3.79
N LEU A 313 -6.87 6.08 -4.33
CA LEU A 313 -7.79 4.96 -4.49
C LEU A 313 -8.19 4.35 -3.14
N ALA A 314 -7.25 4.20 -2.21
CA ALA A 314 -7.54 3.69 -0.86
C ALA A 314 -8.65 4.51 -0.19
N THR A 315 -8.52 5.84 -0.21
CA THR A 315 -9.55 6.75 0.32
C THR A 315 -10.88 6.57 -0.41
N LEU A 316 -10.86 6.49 -1.73
CA LEU A 316 -12.08 6.36 -2.54
C LEU A 316 -12.83 5.04 -2.27
N LEU A 317 -12.11 3.92 -2.12
CA LEU A 317 -12.70 2.61 -1.80
C LEU A 317 -13.43 2.63 -0.45
N ILE A 318 -12.78 3.21 0.57
CA ILE A 318 -13.37 3.37 1.91
C ILE A 318 -14.59 4.27 1.85
N ASP A 319 -14.51 5.39 1.13
CA ASP A 319 -15.61 6.33 0.99
C ASP A 319 -16.81 5.73 0.23
N CYS A 320 -16.56 4.97 -0.84
CA CYS A 320 -17.63 4.24 -1.55
C CYS A 320 -18.37 3.28 -0.61
N ALA A 321 -17.63 2.48 0.15
CA ALA A 321 -18.22 1.54 1.10
C ALA A 321 -18.98 2.24 2.23
N ARG A 322 -18.41 3.33 2.79
CA ARG A 322 -18.98 4.06 3.93
C ARG A 322 -20.21 4.86 3.57
N GLN A 323 -20.21 5.49 2.38
CA GLN A 323 -21.31 6.35 1.91
C GLN A 323 -22.37 5.55 1.16
N GLU A 324 -22.11 4.27 0.85
CA GLU A 324 -22.99 3.40 0.05
C GLU A 324 -23.27 3.95 -1.37
N HIS A 325 -22.31 4.69 -1.92
CA HIS A 325 -22.36 5.31 -3.24
C HIS A 325 -21.14 5.01 -4.08
N ASN A 326 -21.29 4.88 -5.40
CA ASN A 326 -20.21 4.53 -6.32
C ASN A 326 -19.15 5.62 -6.49
N LEU A 327 -19.46 6.88 -6.17
CA LEU A 327 -18.57 8.04 -6.26
C LEU A 327 -17.76 8.10 -7.58
N SER A 328 -18.33 7.57 -8.66
CA SER A 328 -17.68 7.43 -9.97
C SER A 328 -16.41 6.56 -9.97
N LEU A 329 -16.30 5.59 -9.05
CA LEU A 329 -15.12 4.75 -8.85
C LEU A 329 -14.62 4.12 -10.15
N ALA A 330 -15.48 3.48 -10.94
CA ALA A 330 -15.08 2.81 -12.18
C ALA A 330 -14.52 3.79 -13.21
N ALA A 331 -15.10 4.99 -13.33
CA ALA A 331 -14.61 6.03 -14.25
C ALA A 331 -13.27 6.62 -13.80
N ILE A 332 -13.07 6.82 -12.49
CA ILE A 332 -11.79 7.28 -11.91
C ILE A 332 -10.71 6.24 -12.16
N LEU A 333 -11.00 4.96 -11.93
CA LEU A 333 -10.06 3.86 -12.21
C LEU A 333 -9.67 3.79 -13.68
N GLN A 334 -10.63 3.87 -14.59
CA GLN A 334 -10.32 3.87 -16.04
C GLN A 334 -9.42 5.03 -16.43
N HIS A 335 -9.67 6.23 -15.89
CA HIS A 335 -8.81 7.39 -16.11
C HIS A 335 -7.40 7.18 -15.53
N THR A 336 -7.32 6.65 -14.32
CA THR A 336 -6.05 6.33 -13.64
C THR A 336 -5.22 5.38 -14.48
N TYR A 337 -5.80 4.25 -14.91
CA TYR A 337 -5.08 3.24 -15.70
C TYR A 337 -4.73 3.72 -17.11
N ALA A 338 -5.56 4.56 -17.71
CA ALA A 338 -5.20 5.22 -18.96
C ALA A 338 -3.99 6.17 -18.80
N THR A 339 -3.93 6.90 -17.67
CA THR A 339 -2.81 7.79 -17.34
C THR A 339 -1.52 7.00 -17.08
N TYR A 340 -1.60 5.93 -16.31
CA TYR A 340 -0.48 5.04 -16.03
C TYR A 340 0.05 4.39 -17.32
N GLY A 341 -0.86 3.84 -18.14
CA GLY A 341 -0.50 3.23 -19.41
C GLY A 341 0.16 4.21 -20.39
N ALA A 342 -0.33 5.45 -20.45
CA ALA A 342 0.29 6.48 -21.29
C ALA A 342 1.71 6.87 -20.82
N ALA A 343 1.98 6.80 -19.53
CA ALA A 343 3.29 7.12 -18.95
C ALA A 343 4.31 5.99 -19.11
N THR A 344 3.86 4.73 -19.28
CA THR A 344 4.70 3.53 -19.19
C THR A 344 4.63 2.65 -20.45
N ASP A 345 4.12 3.18 -21.56
CA ASP A 345 3.89 2.42 -22.80
C ASP A 345 3.03 1.15 -22.58
N GLY A 346 2.09 1.24 -21.63
CA GLY A 346 1.17 0.15 -21.26
C GLY A 346 1.72 -0.84 -20.23
N HIS A 347 2.93 -0.65 -19.72
CA HIS A 347 3.59 -1.55 -18.76
C HIS A 347 3.59 -0.93 -17.37
N PHE A 348 2.57 -1.22 -16.57
CA PHE A 348 2.49 -0.80 -15.17
C PHE A 348 1.75 -1.85 -14.35
N ASP A 349 1.98 -1.83 -13.06
CA ASP A 349 1.12 -2.50 -12.08
C ASP A 349 0.58 -1.45 -11.10
N ASP A 350 -0.51 -1.76 -10.42
CA ASP A 350 -1.08 -0.93 -9.37
C ASP A 350 -0.95 -1.65 -8.02
N ALA A 351 -0.74 -0.92 -6.95
CA ALA A 351 -0.70 -1.45 -5.60
C ALA A 351 -1.88 -0.89 -4.79
N PRO A 352 -3.13 -1.35 -5.04
CA PRO A 352 -4.28 -0.93 -4.29
C PRO A 352 -4.24 -1.51 -2.86
N PHE A 353 -4.74 -0.75 -1.91
CA PHE A 353 -4.83 -1.13 -0.50
C PHE A 353 -5.96 -0.34 0.17
N LEU A 354 -6.35 -0.68 1.39
CA LEU A 354 -7.33 0.08 2.16
C LEU A 354 -6.67 0.91 3.25
N SER A 355 -5.76 0.31 4.01
CA SER A 355 -4.93 1.03 4.99
C SER A 355 -3.57 0.37 5.15
N ASN A 356 -2.66 1.04 5.88
CA ASN A 356 -1.35 0.55 6.24
C ASN A 356 -1.00 0.97 7.69
N HIS A 357 0.24 0.73 8.10
CA HIS A 357 0.74 1.03 9.44
C HIS A 357 0.74 2.53 9.83
N ASP A 358 0.58 3.45 8.87
CA ASP A 358 0.55 4.91 9.10
C ASP A 358 -0.87 5.50 9.09
N GLN A 359 -1.86 4.68 8.73
CA GLN A 359 -3.24 5.10 8.62
C GLN A 359 -4.13 4.43 9.68
N GLU A 360 -5.24 5.07 10.04
CA GLU A 360 -6.25 4.44 10.88
C GLU A 360 -6.73 3.12 10.25
N ARG A 361 -6.96 2.11 11.09
CA ARG A 361 -7.48 0.81 10.66
C ARG A 361 -8.80 0.95 9.92
N VAL A 362 -9.01 0.16 8.87
CA VAL A 362 -10.17 0.24 7.97
C VAL A 362 -11.49 0.14 8.75
N MET A 363 -11.61 -0.82 9.68
CA MET A 363 -12.82 -0.97 10.50
C MET A 363 -13.13 0.32 11.29
N SER A 364 -12.11 1.00 11.81
CA SER A 364 -12.28 2.29 12.50
C SER A 364 -12.72 3.41 11.58
N GLN A 365 -12.18 3.46 10.35
CA GLN A 365 -12.58 4.45 9.34
C GLN A 365 -14.02 4.23 8.86
N LEU A 366 -14.49 2.99 8.89
CA LEU A 366 -15.85 2.58 8.52
C LEU A 366 -16.83 2.62 9.71
N HIS A 367 -16.43 3.28 10.83
CA HIS A 367 -17.28 3.44 12.02
C HIS A 367 -17.79 2.10 12.58
N ASP A 368 -16.93 1.09 12.58
CA ASP A 368 -17.17 -0.26 13.10
C ASP A 368 -18.33 -1.01 12.39
N ASN A 369 -18.64 -0.64 11.14
CA ASN A 369 -19.68 -1.30 10.37
C ASN A 369 -19.14 -2.52 9.60
N PRO A 370 -19.50 -3.76 10.00
CA PRO A 370 -18.97 -4.97 9.37
C PRO A 370 -19.46 -5.18 7.92
N GLN A 371 -20.59 -4.59 7.53
CA GLN A 371 -21.07 -4.68 6.14
C GLN A 371 -20.26 -3.77 5.23
N HIS A 372 -19.94 -2.56 5.69
CA HIS A 372 -19.06 -1.65 4.95
C HIS A 372 -17.64 -2.24 4.83
N MET A 373 -17.15 -2.93 5.90
CA MET A 373 -15.85 -3.61 5.86
C MET A 373 -15.82 -4.71 4.79
N ARG A 374 -16.87 -5.56 4.72
CA ARG A 374 -17.01 -6.57 3.66
C ARG A 374 -17.04 -5.95 2.27
N MET A 375 -17.71 -4.81 2.13
CA MET A 375 -17.82 -4.11 0.85
C MET A 375 -16.47 -3.52 0.41
N ALA A 376 -15.74 -2.87 1.32
CA ALA A 376 -14.40 -2.36 1.06
C ALA A 376 -13.43 -3.49 0.63
N ALA A 377 -13.46 -4.63 1.33
CA ALA A 377 -12.67 -5.82 0.97
C ALA A 377 -13.04 -6.37 -0.41
N ALA A 378 -14.35 -6.42 -0.76
CA ALA A 378 -14.80 -6.91 -2.05
C ALA A 378 -14.37 -5.97 -3.19
N LEU A 379 -14.47 -4.66 -2.99
CA LEU A 379 -13.95 -3.68 -3.93
C LEU A 379 -12.45 -3.90 -4.16
N LEU A 380 -11.65 -3.88 -3.08
CA LEU A 380 -10.19 -4.06 -3.16
C LEU A 380 -9.79 -5.32 -3.92
N LEU A 381 -10.34 -6.48 -3.52
CA LEU A 381 -9.87 -7.80 -3.98
C LEU A 381 -10.36 -8.18 -5.39
N THR A 382 -11.22 -7.37 -6.01
CA THR A 382 -11.65 -7.55 -7.39
C THR A 382 -11.03 -6.56 -8.38
N LEU A 383 -10.23 -5.60 -7.89
CA LEU A 383 -9.49 -4.63 -8.72
C LEU A 383 -8.33 -5.28 -9.49
N PRO A 384 -7.85 -4.65 -10.58
CA PRO A 384 -6.52 -4.91 -11.14
C PRO A 384 -5.39 -4.66 -10.14
N GLY A 385 -4.18 -5.07 -10.49
CA GLY A 385 -2.97 -4.82 -9.72
C GLY A 385 -2.69 -5.86 -8.64
N GLN A 386 -1.81 -5.52 -7.70
CA GLN A 386 -1.44 -6.36 -6.55
C GLN A 386 -2.02 -5.76 -5.26
N PRO A 387 -3.18 -6.23 -4.77
CA PRO A 387 -3.77 -5.73 -3.53
C PRO A 387 -2.88 -6.01 -2.33
N TYR A 388 -2.81 -5.03 -1.42
CA TYR A 388 -2.15 -5.16 -0.12
C TYR A 388 -3.17 -5.17 1.01
N ILE A 389 -2.97 -6.07 1.97
CA ILE A 389 -3.78 -6.20 3.20
C ILE A 389 -2.86 -5.94 4.38
N TYR A 390 -3.23 -5.02 5.25
CA TYR A 390 -2.52 -4.76 6.49
C TYR A 390 -2.92 -5.81 7.55
N TYR A 391 -1.96 -6.38 8.28
CA TYR A 391 -2.22 -7.47 9.23
C TYR A 391 -3.40 -7.16 10.19
N GLY A 392 -4.27 -8.14 10.39
CA GLY A 392 -5.48 -8.01 11.20
C GLY A 392 -6.64 -7.27 10.52
N GLU A 393 -6.47 -6.80 9.27
CA GLU A 393 -7.57 -6.22 8.49
C GLU A 393 -8.66 -7.27 8.25
N GLU A 394 -8.27 -8.51 7.96
CA GLU A 394 -9.16 -9.65 7.76
C GLU A 394 -9.93 -10.07 9.04
N LEU A 395 -9.50 -9.61 10.20
CA LEU A 395 -10.20 -9.79 11.48
C LEU A 395 -11.09 -8.60 11.84
N GLY A 396 -11.03 -7.51 11.07
CA GLY A 396 -11.69 -6.27 11.43
C GLY A 396 -11.06 -5.55 12.62
N THR A 397 -9.75 -5.69 12.79
CA THR A 397 -8.99 -5.00 13.84
C THR A 397 -9.19 -3.49 13.74
N ARG A 398 -9.45 -2.86 14.91
CA ARG A 398 -9.61 -1.42 15.07
C ARG A 398 -8.30 -0.78 15.50
N GLY A 399 -8.16 0.49 15.23
CA GLY A 399 -7.04 1.31 15.69
C GLY A 399 -7.11 2.71 15.08
N ARG A 400 -6.91 3.73 15.93
CA ARG A 400 -6.81 5.14 15.57
C ARG A 400 -5.51 5.70 16.12
N LYS A 401 -5.10 6.88 15.65
CA LYS A 401 -3.93 7.57 16.25
C LYS A 401 -4.02 7.61 17.79
N PRO A 402 -2.92 7.44 18.52
CA PRO A 402 -1.52 7.45 18.05
C PRO A 402 -1.12 6.15 17.33
N ASP A 403 0.07 6.18 16.68
CA ASP A 403 0.56 5.10 15.81
C ASP A 403 0.59 3.73 16.49
N GLN A 404 0.96 3.67 17.77
CA GLN A 404 1.00 2.42 18.52
C GLN A 404 -0.38 1.73 18.54
N ALA A 405 -1.46 2.49 18.67
CA ALA A 405 -2.83 1.94 18.68
C ALA A 405 -3.27 1.42 17.30
N MET A 406 -2.67 1.91 16.21
CA MET A 406 -2.89 1.37 14.87
C MET A 406 -2.03 0.12 14.60
N ARG A 407 -0.98 -0.09 15.40
CA ARG A 407 0.01 -1.16 15.28
C ARG A 407 -0.08 -2.15 16.43
N GLU A 408 -1.24 -2.22 17.11
CA GLU A 408 -1.50 -3.17 18.20
C GLU A 408 -1.19 -4.61 17.79
N PRO A 409 -0.88 -5.50 18.77
CA PRO A 409 -0.61 -6.90 18.53
C PRO A 409 -1.69 -7.62 17.71
N MET A 410 -1.25 -8.47 16.79
CA MET A 410 -2.12 -9.42 16.11
C MET A 410 -2.72 -10.38 17.13
N ARG A 411 -4.04 -10.57 17.07
CA ARG A 411 -4.75 -11.47 17.97
C ARG A 411 -4.83 -12.86 17.35
N TRP A 412 -4.08 -13.81 17.93
CA TRP A 412 -4.10 -15.20 17.46
C TRP A 412 -5.16 -16.01 18.20
N ASP A 413 -5.19 -15.91 19.52
CA ASP A 413 -6.07 -16.66 20.39
C ASP A 413 -7.10 -15.75 21.08
N ARG A 414 -8.17 -16.34 21.58
CA ARG A 414 -9.20 -15.63 22.37
C ARG A 414 -8.65 -15.15 23.71
N ALA A 415 -7.74 -15.93 24.30
CA ALA A 415 -7.05 -15.54 25.52
C ALA A 415 -5.85 -14.66 25.20
N LEU A 416 -5.60 -13.62 26.02
CA LEU A 416 -4.54 -12.64 25.79
C LEU A 416 -3.17 -13.05 26.36
N ASP A 417 -3.13 -14.11 27.14
CA ASP A 417 -1.97 -14.60 27.90
C ASP A 417 -1.42 -15.93 27.36
N THR A 418 -1.77 -16.27 26.13
CA THR A 418 -1.32 -17.50 25.49
C THR A 418 0.08 -17.32 24.89
N HIS A 419 0.80 -18.43 24.76
CA HIS A 419 2.11 -18.45 24.11
C HIS A 419 2.00 -17.95 22.67
N GLY A 420 2.86 -16.98 22.33
CA GLY A 420 2.94 -16.40 20.99
C GLY A 420 2.23 -15.05 20.82
N GLU A 421 1.34 -14.68 21.75
CA GLU A 421 0.77 -13.32 21.76
C GLU A 421 1.85 -12.31 22.13
N THR A 422 1.96 -11.23 21.35
CA THR A 422 2.90 -10.15 21.67
C THR A 422 2.29 -9.19 22.69
N THR A 423 3.12 -8.59 23.54
CA THR A 423 2.68 -7.74 24.65
C THR A 423 3.42 -6.41 24.74
N TRP A 424 4.15 -6.04 23.68
CA TRP A 424 4.93 -4.79 23.63
C TRP A 424 4.03 -3.54 23.73
N GLU A 425 2.78 -3.65 23.30
CA GLU A 425 1.77 -2.59 23.35
C GLU A 425 0.44 -3.18 23.88
N ALA A 426 -0.23 -2.41 24.72
CA ALA A 426 -1.54 -2.82 25.25
C ALA A 426 -2.64 -2.50 24.25
N SER A 427 -3.63 -3.39 24.11
CA SER A 427 -4.79 -3.09 23.27
C SER A 427 -5.64 -1.99 23.92
N THR A 428 -5.77 -0.87 23.23
CA THR A 428 -6.57 0.31 23.63
C THR A 428 -7.74 0.58 22.68
N SER A 429 -7.74 -0.09 21.51
CA SER A 429 -8.70 0.14 20.43
C SER A 429 -10.02 -0.64 20.61
N GLY A 430 -10.21 -1.34 21.72
CA GLY A 430 -11.42 -2.07 22.02
C GLY A 430 -11.59 -3.34 21.19
N ASN A 431 -10.50 -3.93 20.73
CA ASN A 431 -10.52 -5.23 20.04
C ASN A 431 -10.88 -6.33 21.06
N ALA A 432 -12.03 -6.93 20.86
CA ALA A 432 -12.57 -7.95 21.75
C ALA A 432 -11.97 -9.35 21.47
N ALA A 433 -12.18 -10.31 22.34
CA ALA A 433 -11.67 -11.68 22.19
C ALA A 433 -12.21 -12.41 20.94
N ASP A 434 -13.33 -11.96 20.39
CA ASP A 434 -13.91 -12.47 19.14
C ASP A 434 -13.23 -11.90 17.88
N VAL A 435 -12.42 -10.84 18.02
CA VAL A 435 -11.55 -10.32 16.96
C VAL A 435 -10.19 -11.02 17.04
N SER A 436 -10.17 -12.34 16.85
CA SER A 436 -8.95 -13.17 16.86
C SER A 436 -9.01 -14.24 15.80
N VAL A 437 -7.85 -14.72 15.35
CA VAL A 437 -7.77 -15.80 14.34
C VAL A 437 -8.53 -17.04 14.81
N GLU A 438 -8.32 -17.47 16.07
CA GLU A 438 -9.04 -18.62 16.66
C GLU A 438 -10.56 -18.44 16.61
N ALA A 439 -11.06 -17.26 16.99
CA ALA A 439 -12.49 -17.00 17.00
C ALA A 439 -13.07 -17.04 15.59
N GLU A 440 -12.44 -16.34 14.66
CA GLU A 440 -12.96 -16.19 13.30
C GLU A 440 -12.79 -17.44 12.45
N MET A 441 -11.77 -18.26 12.69
CA MET A 441 -11.64 -19.56 12.02
C MET A 441 -12.75 -20.55 12.38
N THR A 442 -13.41 -20.39 13.52
CA THR A 442 -14.54 -21.25 13.93
C THR A 442 -15.89 -20.79 13.40
N ASP A 443 -16.01 -19.54 12.93
CA ASP A 443 -17.25 -19.01 12.34
C ASP A 443 -17.16 -18.99 10.79
N PRO A 444 -17.91 -19.82 10.07
CA PRO A 444 -17.91 -19.84 8.60
C PRO A 444 -18.41 -18.53 7.96
N ASN A 445 -19.05 -17.65 8.74
CA ASN A 445 -19.53 -16.36 8.28
C ASN A 445 -18.61 -15.21 8.72
N SER A 446 -17.47 -15.50 9.31
CA SER A 446 -16.50 -14.51 9.79
C SER A 446 -15.98 -13.61 8.66
N LEU A 447 -15.35 -12.50 9.05
CA LEU A 447 -14.67 -11.61 8.13
C LEU A 447 -13.42 -12.30 7.54
N LEU A 448 -12.69 -13.08 8.32
CA LEU A 448 -11.56 -13.89 7.90
C LEU A 448 -11.93 -14.84 6.74
N HIS A 449 -13.02 -15.60 6.89
CA HIS A 449 -13.49 -16.48 5.82
C HIS A 449 -13.98 -15.71 4.60
N TYR A 450 -14.50 -14.49 4.80
CA TYR A 450 -14.90 -13.62 3.71
C TYR A 450 -13.70 -13.13 2.90
N TYR A 451 -12.63 -12.65 3.55
CA TYR A 451 -11.36 -12.29 2.90
C TYR A 451 -10.75 -13.47 2.17
N SER A 452 -10.61 -14.61 2.85
CA SER A 452 -10.08 -15.83 2.24
C SER A 452 -10.84 -16.22 0.98
N LYS A 453 -12.18 -16.20 1.03
CA LYS A 453 -13.03 -16.48 -0.14
C LYS A 453 -12.73 -15.56 -1.33
N LEU A 454 -12.63 -14.25 -1.10
CA LEU A 454 -12.35 -13.28 -2.17
C LEU A 454 -10.93 -13.42 -2.74
N ILE A 455 -9.95 -13.70 -1.89
CA ILE A 455 -8.56 -13.93 -2.32
C ILE A 455 -8.50 -15.20 -3.19
N HIS A 456 -9.22 -16.26 -2.81
CA HIS A 456 -9.28 -17.48 -3.62
C HIS A 456 -9.99 -17.24 -4.95
N TRP A 457 -11.07 -16.45 -5.02
CA TRP A 457 -11.68 -16.08 -6.30
C TRP A 457 -10.68 -15.40 -7.23
N ARG A 458 -9.90 -14.45 -6.69
CA ARG A 458 -8.86 -13.78 -7.45
C ARG A 458 -7.80 -14.75 -7.99
N ARG A 459 -7.42 -15.77 -7.21
CA ARG A 459 -6.47 -16.81 -7.67
C ARG A 459 -7.05 -17.71 -8.74
N GLU A 460 -8.32 -18.11 -8.62
CA GLU A 460 -8.99 -19.06 -9.50
C GLU A 460 -9.42 -18.43 -10.82
N ILE A 461 -9.86 -17.17 -10.81
CA ILE A 461 -10.34 -16.45 -11.99
C ILE A 461 -9.19 -15.61 -12.56
N SER A 462 -8.58 -16.09 -13.63
CA SER A 462 -7.43 -15.43 -14.25
C SER A 462 -7.73 -14.00 -14.69
N ALA A 463 -8.93 -13.73 -15.18
CA ALA A 463 -9.37 -12.40 -15.54
C ALA A 463 -9.37 -11.42 -14.35
N LEU A 464 -9.68 -11.86 -13.11
CA LEU A 464 -9.55 -11.02 -11.92
C LEU A 464 -8.09 -10.75 -11.56
N ARG A 465 -7.24 -11.76 -11.74
CA ARG A 465 -5.83 -11.68 -11.40
C ARG A 465 -5.05 -10.82 -12.41
N ASP A 466 -5.16 -11.15 -13.70
CA ASP A 466 -4.28 -10.65 -14.75
C ASP A 466 -5.02 -9.89 -15.87
N GLY A 467 -6.36 -9.85 -15.80
CA GLY A 467 -7.18 -9.29 -16.88
C GLY A 467 -7.13 -7.78 -16.99
N SER A 468 -7.49 -7.29 -18.17
CA SER A 468 -7.72 -5.87 -18.42
C SER A 468 -8.89 -5.33 -17.59
N PHE A 469 -9.04 -4.02 -17.54
CA PHE A 469 -10.13 -3.34 -16.86
C PHE A 469 -10.91 -2.50 -17.85
N ARG A 470 -12.25 -2.57 -17.79
CA ARG A 470 -13.16 -1.71 -18.54
C ARG A 470 -14.40 -1.42 -17.70
N ILE A 471 -14.85 -0.18 -17.73
CA ILE A 471 -16.12 0.18 -17.05
C ILE A 471 -17.30 -0.54 -17.71
N TYR A 472 -18.29 -0.88 -16.91
CA TYR A 472 -19.58 -1.37 -17.37
C TYR A 472 -20.67 -0.39 -16.91
N PRO A 473 -21.71 -0.10 -17.75
CA PRO A 473 -22.74 0.86 -17.40
C PRO A 473 -23.49 0.49 -16.12
N GLU A 474 -23.51 1.39 -15.16
CA GLU A 474 -24.17 1.23 -13.87
C GLU A 474 -25.61 1.73 -13.94
N ALA A 475 -26.54 1.04 -13.26
CA ALA A 475 -27.96 1.40 -13.27
C ALA A 475 -28.31 2.54 -12.33
N ASN A 476 -27.51 2.73 -11.25
CA ASN A 476 -27.71 3.76 -10.24
C ASN A 476 -26.45 3.93 -9.37
N ASP A 477 -26.45 4.91 -8.48
CA ASP A 477 -25.32 5.30 -7.63
C ASP A 477 -24.96 4.29 -6.51
N HIS A 478 -25.81 3.29 -6.28
CA HIS A 478 -25.55 2.23 -5.29
C HIS A 478 -24.86 1.01 -5.88
N LEU A 479 -24.67 0.98 -7.19
CA LEU A 479 -23.98 -0.09 -7.90
C LEU A 479 -22.64 0.39 -8.42
N VAL A 480 -21.65 -0.52 -8.39
CA VAL A 480 -20.37 -0.37 -9.06
C VAL A 480 -20.17 -1.59 -9.95
N ALA A 481 -19.78 -1.37 -11.21
CA ALA A 481 -19.59 -2.46 -12.16
C ALA A 481 -18.41 -2.23 -13.09
N TRP A 482 -17.65 -3.30 -13.36
CA TRP A 482 -16.58 -3.32 -14.34
C TRP A 482 -16.35 -4.70 -14.93
N GLU A 483 -15.83 -4.72 -16.13
CA GLU A 483 -15.35 -5.94 -16.77
C GLU A 483 -13.88 -6.19 -16.47
N ARG A 484 -13.55 -7.46 -16.35
CA ARG A 484 -12.20 -7.99 -16.34
C ARG A 484 -12.07 -9.02 -17.47
N ALA A 485 -11.11 -8.85 -18.34
CA ALA A 485 -10.95 -9.73 -19.51
C ALA A 485 -9.51 -10.15 -19.72
N ASP A 486 -9.32 -11.44 -20.01
CA ASP A 486 -8.05 -12.03 -20.41
C ASP A 486 -8.23 -12.98 -21.62
N VAL A 487 -7.22 -13.79 -21.91
CA VAL A 487 -7.26 -14.76 -23.01
C VAL A 487 -8.26 -15.91 -22.78
N GLN A 488 -8.72 -16.11 -21.55
CA GLN A 488 -9.68 -17.17 -21.20
C GLN A 488 -11.12 -16.68 -21.27
N GLY A 489 -11.34 -15.37 -21.24
CA GLY A 489 -12.67 -14.78 -21.37
C GLY A 489 -12.85 -13.48 -20.60
N THR A 490 -14.10 -13.04 -20.56
CA THR A 490 -14.53 -11.83 -19.86
C THR A 490 -15.45 -12.19 -18.71
N VAL A 491 -15.25 -11.57 -17.57
CA VAL A 491 -16.17 -11.62 -16.43
C VAL A 491 -16.62 -10.19 -16.09
N LEU A 492 -17.86 -10.08 -15.66
CA LEU A 492 -18.44 -8.85 -15.13
C LEU A 492 -18.45 -8.93 -13.60
N VAL A 493 -17.84 -7.95 -12.96
CA VAL A 493 -17.85 -7.77 -11.50
C VAL A 493 -18.88 -6.70 -11.17
N VAL A 494 -19.78 -7.00 -10.24
CA VAL A 494 -20.83 -6.05 -9.79
C VAL A 494 -20.89 -6.04 -8.28
N HIS A 495 -20.94 -4.85 -7.70
CA HIS A 495 -21.08 -4.61 -6.26
C HIS A 495 -22.34 -3.81 -5.97
N ASN A 496 -23.14 -4.28 -5.02
CA ASN A 496 -24.22 -3.52 -4.40
C ASN A 496 -23.71 -2.95 -3.08
N LEU A 497 -23.45 -1.66 -3.06
CA LEU A 497 -22.86 -0.95 -1.91
C LEU A 497 -23.89 -0.70 -0.79
N SER A 498 -25.20 -0.85 -1.07
CA SER A 498 -26.27 -0.38 -0.19
C SER A 498 -26.94 -1.48 0.63
N GLY A 499 -27.64 -1.07 1.68
CA GLY A 499 -28.49 -1.93 2.51
C GLY A 499 -29.83 -2.33 1.86
N ALA A 500 -30.05 -2.04 0.59
CA ALA A 500 -31.23 -2.44 -0.17
C ALA A 500 -30.87 -3.38 -1.31
N THR A 501 -31.80 -4.25 -1.70
CA THR A 501 -31.64 -5.04 -2.93
C THR A 501 -31.59 -4.14 -4.14
N GLN A 502 -30.60 -4.32 -5.01
CA GLN A 502 -30.44 -3.56 -6.25
C GLN A 502 -30.65 -4.46 -7.47
N SER A 503 -31.05 -3.85 -8.59
CA SER A 503 -31.16 -4.54 -9.88
C SER A 503 -30.40 -3.78 -10.95
N MET A 504 -29.75 -4.51 -11.86
CA MET A 504 -28.97 -3.98 -12.96
C MET A 504 -29.32 -4.73 -14.27
N PRO A 505 -29.64 -4.03 -15.37
CA PRO A 505 -29.83 -4.67 -16.66
C PRO A 505 -28.50 -5.23 -17.16
N LEU A 506 -28.55 -6.42 -17.79
CA LEU A 506 -27.42 -7.09 -18.43
C LEU A 506 -27.51 -7.06 -19.96
N ASP A 507 -28.68 -6.73 -20.52
CA ASP A 507 -28.86 -6.50 -21.96
C ASP A 507 -28.54 -5.03 -22.27
N VAL A 508 -27.25 -4.69 -22.31
CA VAL A 508 -26.76 -3.35 -22.62
C VAL A 508 -26.20 -3.35 -24.03
N PRO A 509 -26.72 -2.51 -24.95
CA PRO A 509 -26.26 -2.49 -26.33
C PRO A 509 -24.74 -2.22 -26.47
N GLY A 510 -24.03 -3.12 -27.12
CA GLY A 510 -22.58 -3.04 -27.34
C GLY A 510 -21.71 -3.68 -26.25
N GLU A 511 -22.33 -4.17 -25.17
CA GLU A 511 -21.63 -4.89 -24.12
C GLU A 511 -21.75 -6.41 -24.30
N PRO A 512 -20.82 -7.22 -23.73
CA PRO A 512 -20.94 -8.66 -23.69
C PRO A 512 -22.20 -9.10 -22.92
N HIS A 513 -22.79 -10.21 -23.32
CA HIS A 513 -23.92 -10.81 -22.62
C HIS A 513 -23.42 -11.72 -21.49
N PHE A 514 -23.91 -11.47 -20.28
CA PHE A 514 -23.59 -12.24 -19.08
C PHE A 514 -24.84 -13.00 -18.62
N SER A 515 -24.79 -14.33 -18.61
CA SER A 515 -25.98 -15.17 -18.44
C SER A 515 -26.01 -15.98 -17.14
N HIS A 516 -24.92 -16.05 -16.39
CA HIS A 516 -24.90 -16.79 -15.13
C HIS A 516 -23.97 -16.20 -14.08
N VAL A 517 -24.32 -16.40 -12.82
CA VAL A 517 -23.51 -16.00 -11.65
C VAL A 517 -22.43 -17.03 -11.41
N LEU A 518 -21.19 -16.70 -11.73
CA LEU A 518 -20.01 -17.55 -11.51
C LEU A 518 -19.64 -17.61 -10.02
N ARG A 519 -19.65 -16.47 -9.34
CA ARG A 519 -19.36 -16.33 -7.90
C ARG A 519 -20.26 -15.26 -7.27
N GLN A 520 -20.56 -15.40 -5.98
CA GLN A 520 -21.29 -14.39 -5.20
C GLN A 520 -20.78 -14.33 -3.76
N SER A 521 -20.64 -13.14 -3.24
CA SER A 521 -20.12 -12.92 -1.88
C SER A 521 -21.12 -13.33 -0.81
N THR A 522 -22.41 -13.10 -1.07
CA THR A 522 -23.56 -13.48 -0.26
C THR A 522 -24.55 -14.20 -1.18
N THR A 523 -25.18 -15.28 -0.70
CA THR A 523 -26.18 -16.02 -1.46
C THR A 523 -27.40 -15.17 -1.79
N GLY A 524 -27.99 -15.39 -2.97
CA GLY A 524 -29.23 -14.70 -3.39
C GLY A 524 -29.08 -13.77 -4.59
N ALA A 525 -27.89 -13.69 -5.20
CA ALA A 525 -27.76 -13.07 -6.52
C ALA A 525 -28.46 -13.95 -7.56
N THR A 526 -29.35 -13.36 -8.38
CA THR A 526 -30.11 -14.06 -9.42
C THR A 526 -30.14 -13.24 -10.70
N ILE A 527 -30.18 -13.93 -11.83
CA ILE A 527 -30.45 -13.32 -13.14
C ILE A 527 -31.83 -13.74 -13.58
N ASP A 528 -32.69 -12.76 -13.86
CA ASP A 528 -34.06 -12.96 -14.36
C ASP A 528 -34.30 -12.03 -15.54
N ALA A 529 -34.65 -12.61 -16.69
CA ALA A 529 -34.93 -11.88 -17.93
C ALA A 529 -33.91 -10.74 -18.21
N ASP A 530 -32.63 -11.09 -18.27
CA ASP A 530 -31.50 -10.17 -18.53
C ASP A 530 -31.33 -9.03 -17.50
N SER A 531 -31.80 -9.26 -16.27
CA SER A 531 -31.58 -8.37 -15.13
C SER A 531 -30.90 -9.11 -13.99
N LEU A 532 -29.76 -8.63 -13.55
CA LEU A 532 -29.12 -9.07 -12.33
C LEU A 532 -29.81 -8.45 -11.13
N LYS A 533 -30.19 -9.27 -10.14
CA LYS A 533 -30.67 -8.84 -8.85
C LYS A 533 -29.65 -9.19 -7.77
N LEU A 534 -29.17 -8.19 -7.03
CA LEU A 534 -28.16 -8.32 -5.98
C LEU A 534 -28.75 -8.05 -4.60
N PRO A 535 -28.56 -8.95 -3.62
CA PRO A 535 -28.88 -8.68 -2.22
C PRO A 535 -28.12 -7.47 -1.65
N PRO A 536 -28.55 -6.94 -0.49
CA PRO A 536 -27.81 -5.89 0.23
C PRO A 536 -26.35 -6.26 0.49
N TYR A 537 -25.45 -5.29 0.34
CA TYR A 537 -24.02 -5.42 0.62
C TYR A 537 -23.40 -6.68 0.02
N SER A 538 -23.65 -6.93 -1.24
CA SER A 538 -23.19 -8.13 -1.93
C SER A 538 -22.43 -7.82 -3.21
N SER A 539 -21.59 -8.77 -3.60
CA SER A 539 -20.85 -8.72 -4.87
C SER A 539 -21.09 -10.00 -5.66
N ALA A 540 -21.15 -9.87 -6.96
CA ALA A 540 -21.24 -11.01 -7.88
C ALA A 540 -20.21 -10.88 -9.00
N ILE A 541 -19.74 -12.03 -9.46
CA ILE A 541 -18.93 -12.20 -10.67
C ILE A 541 -19.75 -13.02 -11.64
N LEU A 542 -19.98 -12.47 -12.83
CA LEU A 542 -20.81 -13.06 -13.87
C LEU A 542 -19.97 -13.48 -15.07
N GLN A 543 -20.47 -14.49 -15.78
CA GLN A 543 -19.87 -14.97 -17.03
C GLN A 543 -20.94 -15.15 -18.09
#